data_4b458049c73226d97ac94fae1d68750d
#
_entry.id   4b458049c73226d97ac94fae1d68750d
#
_cell.length_a   1.000
_cell.length_b   1.000
_cell.length_c   1.000
_cell.angle_alpha   90.00
_cell.angle_beta   90.00
_cell.angle_gamma   90.00
#
_symmetry.space_group_name_H-M   'P 1'
#
loop_
_entity.id
_entity.type
_entity.pdbx_description
1 polymer ?
#
loop_
_entity_poly.entity_id
_entity_poly.type
_entity_poly.pdbx_seq_one_letter_code
_entity_poly.pdbx_strand_id
1 'polypeptide(L)'
;NWQQTHSDPTVPQDQGGKFFQIFSDPTATDNYSNNILKKVPAQFGCQYSSQINNHYGGASCSQLQYTFIVSPMTSLLTIYYAMVLETPHQGEHYVNPTFQIDVMAHDPNTQQITNNLVDPCAFFEQSGDLPSYGTLPTGWHRGMSGWVYCDWQQVKINLKKYEGDRVTLRVRLSDCCYSAHGGYGYIAAKTEPAKIDVPGCAGNGDTVTVAYAPAGFEEYKWFEIPNTFLSQDELANADATATTLSTEEELVVTNTMMGNESVKYYACRIKAAAMYPTWGT
;
A
#
# COMPACT_ATOMS: atom_id res chain seq x y z
N ASN A 1 13.57 1.53 12.03
CA ASN A 1 14.32 0.28 12.11
C ASN A 1 13.39 -0.89 11.79
N TRP A 2 13.83 -1.78 10.90
CA TRP A 2 13.11 -3.03 10.61
C TRP A 2 13.27 -4.02 11.74
N GLN A 3 12.17 -4.64 12.14
CA GLN A 3 12.15 -5.75 13.10
C GLN A 3 11.51 -6.95 12.42
N GLN A 4 12.12 -8.11 12.61
CA GLN A 4 11.68 -9.39 12.08
C GLN A 4 11.35 -10.30 13.26
N THR A 5 10.19 -10.92 13.22
CA THR A 5 9.79 -11.93 14.20
C THR A 5 9.21 -13.15 13.50
N HIS A 6 9.52 -14.31 14.03
CA HIS A 6 9.00 -15.58 13.59
C HIS A 6 8.56 -16.38 14.81
N SER A 7 7.40 -17.00 14.75
CA SER A 7 6.75 -17.60 15.93
C SER A 7 7.01 -19.09 16.14
N ASP A 8 7.67 -19.76 15.19
CA ASP A 8 7.98 -21.18 15.34
C ASP A 8 9.45 -21.40 15.69
N PRO A 9 9.78 -21.70 16.98
CA PRO A 9 11.13 -21.99 17.41
C PRO A 9 11.61 -23.40 17.00
N THR A 10 10.72 -24.25 16.47
CA THR A 10 11.03 -25.65 16.20
C THR A 10 11.45 -25.92 14.76
N VAL A 11 11.20 -24.97 13.84
CA VAL A 11 11.65 -25.08 12.46
C VAL A 11 13.09 -24.56 12.38
N PRO A 12 14.09 -25.41 12.13
CA PRO A 12 15.45 -24.94 11.91
C PRO A 12 15.48 -23.99 10.72
N GLN A 13 16.11 -22.83 10.87
CA GLN A 13 16.30 -21.85 9.78
C GLN A 13 17.02 -22.43 8.55
N ASP A 14 17.53 -23.63 8.66
CA ASP A 14 18.36 -24.33 7.67
C ASP A 14 17.59 -25.27 6.75
N GLN A 15 16.29 -25.49 6.95
CA GLN A 15 15.50 -26.39 6.10
C GLN A 15 15.04 -25.72 4.79
N GLY A 16 15.99 -25.15 4.05
CA GLY A 16 15.81 -24.78 2.65
C GLY A 16 14.96 -23.53 2.36
N GLY A 17 14.37 -22.91 3.36
CA GLY A 17 13.55 -21.72 3.18
C GLY A 17 13.87 -20.64 4.21
N LYS A 18 14.46 -19.55 3.78
CA LYS A 18 14.62 -18.37 4.65
C LYS A 18 13.26 -17.71 4.83
N PHE A 19 12.88 -17.42 6.08
CA PHE A 19 11.63 -16.69 6.38
C PHE A 19 11.68 -15.22 5.96
N PHE A 20 12.89 -14.67 5.82
CA PHE A 20 13.12 -13.31 5.35
C PHE A 20 14.26 -13.31 4.35
N GLN A 21 14.01 -12.81 3.15
CA GLN A 21 15.01 -12.71 2.11
C GLN A 21 14.83 -11.41 1.32
N ILE A 22 15.96 -10.75 1.00
CA ILE A 22 15.95 -9.54 0.17
C ILE A 22 16.35 -9.94 -1.25
N PHE A 23 15.60 -9.43 -2.23
CA PHE A 23 15.87 -9.59 -3.66
C PHE A 23 16.21 -8.23 -4.28
N SER A 24 17.19 -8.24 -5.19
CA SER A 24 17.63 -7.07 -5.95
C SER A 24 17.73 -7.34 -7.46
N ASP A 25 17.59 -8.59 -7.86
CA ASP A 25 17.60 -8.96 -9.29
C ASP A 25 16.18 -8.77 -9.87
N PRO A 26 15.99 -7.78 -10.77
CA PRO A 26 14.68 -7.50 -11.37
C PRO A 26 14.22 -8.59 -12.33
N THR A 27 15.13 -9.51 -12.73
CA THR A 27 14.80 -10.63 -13.60
C THR A 27 14.36 -11.87 -12.83
N ALA A 28 14.68 -11.96 -11.53
CA ALA A 28 14.35 -13.09 -10.69
C ALA A 28 12.84 -13.31 -10.63
N THR A 29 12.41 -14.54 -10.85
CA THR A 29 11.01 -14.96 -10.84
C THR A 29 10.71 -15.88 -9.68
N ASP A 30 9.46 -15.94 -9.31
CA ASP A 30 8.94 -16.83 -8.28
C ASP A 30 8.60 -18.20 -8.88
N ASN A 31 9.13 -19.27 -8.28
CA ASN A 31 8.95 -20.63 -8.80
C ASN A 31 7.49 -21.11 -8.71
N TYR A 32 6.80 -20.80 -7.61
CA TYR A 32 5.44 -21.23 -7.36
C TYR A 32 4.39 -20.48 -8.19
N SER A 33 4.79 -19.35 -8.78
CA SER A 33 4.02 -18.63 -9.80
C SER A 33 4.21 -19.16 -11.22
N ASN A 34 4.78 -20.34 -11.42
CA ASN A 34 5.23 -20.88 -12.72
C ASN A 34 6.32 -19.99 -13.37
N ASN A 35 7.15 -19.33 -12.56
CA ASN A 35 8.20 -18.40 -12.99
C ASN A 35 7.66 -17.14 -13.73
N ILE A 36 6.44 -16.71 -13.40
CA ILE A 36 5.81 -15.54 -14.01
C ILE A 36 5.98 -14.30 -13.13
N LEU A 37 5.62 -14.39 -11.84
CA LEU A 37 5.74 -13.28 -10.90
C LEU A 37 7.20 -12.88 -10.72
N LYS A 38 7.52 -11.62 -10.98
CA LYS A 38 8.84 -11.06 -10.65
C LYS A 38 8.95 -10.84 -9.15
N LYS A 39 10.12 -11.21 -8.57
CA LYS A 39 10.38 -11.02 -7.14
C LYS A 39 10.62 -9.56 -6.75
N VAL A 40 11.05 -8.72 -7.69
CA VAL A 40 11.27 -7.28 -7.51
C VAL A 40 10.30 -6.50 -8.39
N PRO A 41 9.55 -5.53 -7.84
CA PRO A 41 8.59 -4.72 -8.60
C PRO A 41 9.28 -3.57 -9.35
N ALA A 42 10.16 -3.93 -10.28
CA ALA A 42 10.95 -2.97 -11.05
C ALA A 42 10.10 -2.05 -11.93
N GLN A 43 8.91 -2.50 -12.36
CA GLN A 43 7.95 -1.69 -13.11
C GLN A 43 7.46 -0.46 -12.33
N PHE A 44 7.57 -0.46 -10.99
CA PHE A 44 7.28 0.69 -10.12
C PHE A 44 8.53 1.44 -9.67
N GLY A 45 9.68 1.16 -10.28
CA GLY A 45 10.96 1.80 -9.96
C GLY A 45 11.61 1.30 -8.66
N CYS A 46 11.14 0.18 -8.10
CA CYS A 46 11.77 -0.42 -6.92
C CYS A 46 13.02 -1.21 -7.32
N GLN A 47 14.09 -1.04 -6.54
CA GLN A 47 15.35 -1.76 -6.72
C GLN A 47 15.42 -3.02 -5.87
N TYR A 48 14.61 -3.12 -4.84
CA TYR A 48 14.61 -4.20 -3.85
C TYR A 48 13.19 -4.59 -3.47
N SER A 49 13.06 -5.84 -3.03
CA SER A 49 11.89 -6.33 -2.28
C SER A 49 12.33 -7.24 -1.15
N SER A 50 11.47 -7.40 -0.15
CA SER A 50 11.64 -8.39 0.91
C SER A 50 10.60 -9.48 0.76
N GLN A 51 11.02 -10.75 0.76
CA GLN A 51 10.13 -11.87 0.98
C GLN A 51 9.89 -12.03 2.47
N ILE A 52 8.65 -12.33 2.84
CA ILE A 52 8.21 -12.63 4.19
C ILE A 52 7.58 -14.00 4.17
N ASN A 53 7.99 -14.84 5.11
CA ASN A 53 7.68 -16.26 5.17
C ASN A 53 8.23 -17.06 3.98
N ASN A 54 7.88 -18.34 3.88
CA ASN A 54 8.35 -19.27 2.86
C ASN A 54 7.24 -20.20 2.39
N HIS A 55 7.56 -21.11 1.50
CA HIS A 55 6.61 -22.05 0.90
C HIS A 55 6.35 -23.32 1.73
N TYR A 56 7.00 -23.50 2.86
CA TYR A 56 6.77 -24.67 3.71
C TYR A 56 5.58 -24.40 4.65
N GLY A 57 4.65 -25.33 4.71
CA GLY A 57 3.64 -25.33 5.76
C GLY A 57 4.26 -25.70 7.11
N GLY A 58 3.99 -24.92 8.15
CA GLY A 58 4.58 -25.13 9.47
C GLY A 58 3.69 -24.64 10.61
N ALA A 59 2.46 -24.19 10.32
CA ALA A 59 1.61 -23.45 11.26
C ALA A 59 2.35 -22.23 11.86
N SER A 60 3.24 -21.65 11.09
CA SER A 60 4.10 -20.55 11.50
C SER A 60 3.51 -19.19 11.12
N CYS A 61 3.98 -18.15 11.78
CA CYS A 61 3.67 -16.77 11.45
C CYS A 61 4.96 -15.94 11.43
N SER A 62 5.18 -15.26 10.33
CA SER A 62 6.31 -14.34 10.15
C SER A 62 5.81 -12.91 10.10
N GLN A 63 6.52 -12.00 10.76
CA GLN A 63 6.18 -10.58 10.79
C GLN A 63 7.40 -9.73 10.44
N LEU A 64 7.19 -8.77 9.57
CA LEU A 64 8.13 -7.70 9.27
C LEU A 64 7.51 -6.38 9.70
N GLN A 65 8.26 -5.59 10.47
CA GLN A 65 7.78 -4.33 11.02
C GLN A 65 8.79 -3.22 10.79
N TYR A 66 8.31 -2.07 10.37
CA TYR A 66 9.12 -0.87 10.18
C TYR A 66 8.47 0.33 10.83
N THR A 67 9.16 0.95 11.77
CA THR A 67 8.72 2.16 12.48
C THR A 67 9.55 3.36 12.06
N PHE A 68 8.88 4.45 11.73
CA PHE A 68 9.51 5.72 11.35
C PHE A 68 8.74 6.91 11.89
N ILE A 69 9.41 8.08 11.94
CA ILE A 69 8.76 9.35 12.23
C ILE A 69 8.32 9.96 10.91
N VAL A 70 7.05 10.36 10.84
CA VAL A 70 6.53 11.06 9.67
C VAL A 70 7.09 12.48 9.64
N SER A 71 7.62 12.87 8.51
CA SER A 71 8.11 14.21 8.22
C SER A 71 7.48 14.72 6.93
N PRO A 72 7.59 16.02 6.60
CA PRO A 72 7.13 16.52 5.31
C PRO A 72 7.71 15.77 4.10
N MET A 73 8.91 15.18 4.26
CA MET A 73 9.57 14.38 3.20
C MET A 73 9.14 12.93 3.15
N THR A 74 8.38 12.44 4.15
CA THR A 74 7.95 11.05 4.28
C THR A 74 6.44 10.93 4.49
N SER A 75 5.70 11.98 4.17
CA SER A 75 4.27 12.08 4.45
C SER A 75 3.35 11.32 3.48
N LEU A 76 3.90 10.76 2.41
CA LEU A 76 3.21 9.79 1.55
C LEU A 76 3.94 8.45 1.61
N LEU A 77 3.26 7.41 2.09
CA LEU A 77 3.75 6.04 2.10
C LEU A 77 3.16 5.28 0.91
N THR A 78 4.02 4.74 0.06
CA THR A 78 3.63 3.81 -1.00
C THR A 78 4.11 2.41 -0.64
N ILE A 79 3.20 1.45 -0.64
CA ILE A 79 3.46 0.04 -0.37
C ILE A 79 3.19 -0.74 -1.66
N TYR A 80 4.13 -1.57 -2.06
CA TYR A 80 4.00 -2.56 -3.14
C TYR A 80 4.04 -3.93 -2.52
N TYR A 81 3.12 -4.81 -2.91
CA TYR A 81 3.06 -6.17 -2.39
C TYR A 81 2.59 -7.16 -3.45
N ALA A 82 3.04 -8.39 -3.32
CA ALA A 82 2.57 -9.53 -4.08
C ALA A 82 2.51 -10.74 -3.14
N MET A 83 1.56 -11.63 -3.38
CA MET A 83 1.31 -12.78 -2.51
C MET A 83 1.38 -14.06 -3.32
N VAL A 84 1.86 -15.11 -2.67
CA VAL A 84 1.88 -16.48 -3.20
C VAL A 84 1.37 -17.38 -2.09
N LEU A 85 0.16 -17.89 -2.25
CA LEU A 85 -0.56 -18.64 -1.23
C LEU A 85 -0.91 -20.04 -1.75
N GLU A 86 -0.73 -21.04 -0.91
CA GLU A 86 -1.24 -22.35 -1.18
C GLU A 86 -2.75 -22.38 -0.85
N THR A 87 -3.55 -22.84 -1.79
CA THR A 87 -5.00 -22.96 -1.60
C THR A 87 -5.32 -24.31 -0.96
N PRO A 88 -5.78 -24.32 0.29
CA PRO A 88 -6.24 -25.55 0.92
C PRO A 88 -7.50 -26.07 0.22
N HIS A 89 -7.83 -27.34 0.46
CA HIS A 89 -9.09 -27.89 0.02
C HIS A 89 -10.25 -27.10 0.64
N GLN A 90 -11.15 -26.61 -0.19
CA GLN A 90 -12.21 -25.68 0.18
C GLN A 90 -13.02 -26.24 1.37
N GLY A 91 -13.05 -25.51 2.48
CA GLY A 91 -13.83 -25.84 3.68
C GLY A 91 -13.20 -26.85 4.66
N GLU A 92 -11.98 -27.32 4.43
CA GLU A 92 -11.32 -28.29 5.32
C GLU A 92 -10.48 -27.65 6.44
N HIS A 93 -10.16 -26.37 6.33
CA HIS A 93 -9.31 -25.67 7.30
C HIS A 93 -10.01 -24.46 7.91
N TYR A 94 -9.95 -24.34 9.23
CA TYR A 94 -10.48 -23.18 9.96
C TYR A 94 -9.62 -21.92 9.78
N VAL A 95 -8.32 -22.09 9.53
CA VAL A 95 -7.37 -21.00 9.28
C VAL A 95 -6.52 -21.36 8.07
N ASN A 96 -6.65 -20.57 7.04
CA ASN A 96 -5.89 -20.68 5.79
C ASN A 96 -4.61 -19.83 5.87
N PRO A 97 -3.61 -20.06 5.00
CA PRO A 97 -2.51 -19.11 4.85
C PRO A 97 -3.05 -17.70 4.66
N THR A 98 -2.51 -16.75 5.43
CA THR A 98 -3.05 -15.38 5.44
C THR A 98 -1.93 -14.37 5.31
N PHE A 99 -2.09 -13.42 4.42
CA PHE A 99 -1.24 -12.24 4.27
C PHE A 99 -1.97 -11.02 4.83
N GLN A 100 -1.29 -10.24 5.66
CA GLN A 100 -1.86 -9.03 6.27
C GLN A 100 -0.86 -7.88 6.22
N ILE A 101 -1.35 -6.70 5.86
CA ILE A 101 -0.63 -5.42 5.98
C ILE A 101 -1.46 -4.49 6.87
N ASP A 102 -0.82 -3.83 7.81
CA ASP A 102 -1.41 -2.73 8.56
C ASP A 102 -0.42 -1.59 8.80
N VAL A 103 -0.91 -0.36 8.78
CA VAL A 103 -0.16 0.84 9.13
C VAL A 103 -0.84 1.52 10.30
N MET A 104 -0.14 1.58 11.43
CA MET A 104 -0.69 1.99 12.71
C MET A 104 -0.01 3.24 13.23
N ALA A 105 -0.80 4.10 13.86
CA ALA A 105 -0.29 5.24 14.60
C ALA A 105 0.26 4.82 15.97
N HIS A 106 1.19 5.61 16.50
CA HIS A 106 1.62 5.52 17.88
C HIS A 106 0.87 6.55 18.73
N ASP A 107 0.70 6.24 20.00
CA ASP A 107 0.26 7.23 20.97
C ASP A 107 1.35 8.30 21.13
N PRO A 108 1.03 9.60 20.94
CA PRO A 108 2.03 10.65 20.95
C PRO A 108 2.68 10.84 22.33
N ASN A 109 2.00 10.45 23.42
CA ASN A 109 2.48 10.61 24.79
C ASN A 109 3.35 9.44 25.25
N THR A 110 2.86 8.21 25.00
CA THR A 110 3.53 6.98 25.44
C THR A 110 4.49 6.41 24.42
N GLN A 111 4.40 6.84 23.17
CA GLN A 111 5.15 6.31 22.01
C GLN A 111 4.92 4.82 21.76
N GLN A 112 3.87 4.26 22.32
CA GLN A 112 3.48 2.87 22.10
C GLN A 112 2.61 2.76 20.83
N ILE A 113 2.74 1.64 20.14
CA ILE A 113 1.85 1.33 19.01
C ILE A 113 0.42 1.25 19.54
N THR A 114 -0.48 2.01 18.93
CA THR A 114 -1.91 1.88 19.17
C THR A 114 -2.49 0.82 18.25
N ASN A 115 -3.74 0.39 18.51
CA ASN A 115 -4.48 -0.43 17.56
C ASN A 115 -5.23 0.42 16.51
N ASN A 116 -4.93 1.72 16.44
CA ASN A 116 -5.57 2.64 15.52
C ASN A 116 -4.81 2.64 14.19
N LEU A 117 -5.51 2.29 13.13
CA LEU A 117 -5.01 2.46 11.78
C LEU A 117 -4.86 3.95 11.46
N VAL A 118 -3.81 4.30 10.73
CA VAL A 118 -3.60 5.68 10.25
C VAL A 118 -4.68 6.11 9.25
N ASP A 119 -5.29 5.15 8.56
CA ASP A 119 -6.35 5.35 7.57
C ASP A 119 -7.16 4.03 7.47
N PRO A 120 -8.47 4.04 7.20
CA PRO A 120 -9.23 2.82 6.93
C PRO A 120 -8.64 1.97 5.79
N CYS A 121 -8.03 2.60 4.79
CA CYS A 121 -7.32 1.91 3.70
C CYS A 121 -5.93 1.39 4.11
N ALA A 122 -5.48 1.65 5.35
CA ALA A 122 -4.19 1.20 5.86
C ALA A 122 -4.22 -0.22 6.46
N PHE A 123 -5.29 -0.96 6.22
CA PHE A 123 -5.44 -2.36 6.58
C PHE A 123 -5.81 -3.18 5.36
N PHE A 124 -5.12 -4.30 5.19
CA PHE A 124 -5.40 -5.30 4.19
C PHE A 124 -5.19 -6.69 4.77
N GLU A 125 -6.09 -7.59 4.49
CA GLU A 125 -5.95 -9.01 4.83
C GLU A 125 -6.47 -9.87 3.68
N GLN A 126 -5.69 -10.85 3.27
CA GLN A 126 -6.06 -11.83 2.27
C GLN A 126 -5.77 -13.24 2.78
N SER A 127 -6.80 -14.04 2.79
CA SER A 127 -6.70 -15.48 3.07
C SER A 127 -6.46 -16.29 1.79
N GLY A 128 -5.80 -17.43 1.93
CA GLY A 128 -5.67 -18.45 0.88
C GLY A 128 -6.96 -19.24 0.59
N ASP A 129 -8.09 -18.87 1.18
CA ASP A 129 -9.42 -19.44 0.86
C ASP A 129 -9.89 -18.95 -0.52
N LEU A 130 -9.12 -19.31 -1.52
CA LEU A 130 -9.39 -19.01 -2.93
C LEU A 130 -9.83 -20.29 -3.64
N PRO A 131 -10.69 -20.21 -4.67
CA PRO A 131 -11.15 -21.39 -5.40
C PRO A 131 -9.98 -22.21 -5.93
N SER A 132 -9.89 -23.48 -5.53
CA SER A 132 -8.90 -24.42 -6.06
C SER A 132 -9.12 -24.70 -7.55
N TYR A 133 -10.38 -24.57 -8.01
CA TYR A 133 -10.80 -24.74 -9.41
C TYR A 133 -11.75 -23.61 -9.82
N GLY A 134 -11.88 -23.37 -11.13
CA GLY A 134 -12.78 -22.34 -11.65
C GLY A 134 -12.13 -20.96 -11.76
N THR A 135 -12.93 -19.91 -11.71
CA THR A 135 -12.48 -18.54 -11.92
C THR A 135 -11.87 -17.95 -10.64
N LEU A 136 -10.67 -17.41 -10.74
CA LEU A 136 -10.04 -16.62 -9.68
C LEU A 136 -10.50 -15.16 -9.78
N PRO A 137 -10.40 -14.39 -8.69
CA PRO A 137 -10.61 -12.96 -8.73
C PRO A 137 -9.64 -12.26 -9.69
N THR A 138 -10.02 -11.06 -10.12
CA THR A 138 -9.15 -10.21 -10.96
C THR A 138 -7.80 -9.97 -10.27
N GLY A 139 -6.71 -10.09 -11.02
CA GLY A 139 -5.35 -9.93 -10.52
C GLY A 139 -4.78 -11.17 -9.81
N TRP A 140 -5.57 -12.26 -9.70
CA TRP A 140 -5.10 -13.54 -9.19
C TRP A 140 -4.90 -14.55 -10.32
N HIS A 141 -3.86 -15.35 -10.19
CA HIS A 141 -3.42 -16.32 -11.18
C HIS A 141 -3.13 -17.67 -10.53
N ARG A 142 -3.26 -18.74 -11.30
CA ARG A 142 -2.82 -20.06 -10.86
C ARG A 142 -1.33 -20.21 -11.10
N GLY A 143 -0.67 -20.63 -10.06
CA GLY A 143 0.74 -21.02 -10.07
C GLY A 143 0.94 -22.52 -10.29
N MET A 144 1.94 -23.09 -9.64
CA MET A 144 2.13 -24.53 -9.53
C MET A 144 0.94 -25.18 -8.85
N SER A 145 0.81 -26.50 -8.97
CA SER A 145 -0.32 -27.25 -8.39
C SER A 145 -0.58 -26.88 -6.93
N GLY A 146 -1.79 -26.43 -6.63
CA GLY A 146 -2.20 -26.01 -5.29
C GLY A 146 -1.85 -24.56 -4.93
N TRP A 147 -1.09 -23.84 -5.75
CA TRP A 147 -0.68 -22.46 -5.47
C TRP A 147 -1.43 -21.46 -6.35
N VAL A 148 -1.68 -20.28 -5.75
CA VAL A 148 -2.17 -19.10 -6.44
C VAL A 148 -1.28 -17.92 -6.09
N TYR A 149 -1.20 -16.96 -6.98
CA TYR A 149 -0.46 -15.72 -6.73
C TYR A 149 -1.22 -14.51 -7.26
N CYS A 150 -0.99 -13.37 -6.65
CA CYS A 150 -1.45 -12.10 -7.21
C CYS A 150 -0.28 -11.34 -7.83
N ASP A 151 -0.59 -10.57 -8.86
CA ASP A 151 0.34 -9.59 -9.42
C ASP A 151 0.70 -8.53 -8.37
N TRP A 152 1.82 -7.86 -8.59
CA TRP A 152 2.21 -6.74 -7.75
C TRP A 152 1.11 -5.69 -7.68
N GLN A 153 0.66 -5.43 -6.48
CA GLN A 153 -0.31 -4.41 -6.13
C GLN A 153 0.39 -3.19 -5.55
N GLN A 154 -0.26 -2.03 -5.62
CA GLN A 154 0.21 -0.79 -5.03
C GLN A 154 -0.89 -0.17 -4.19
N VAL A 155 -0.52 0.32 -3.01
CA VAL A 155 -1.38 1.19 -2.19
C VAL A 155 -0.60 2.41 -1.75
N LYS A 156 -1.27 3.56 -1.71
CA LYS A 156 -0.71 4.81 -1.22
C LYS A 156 -1.49 5.31 -0.02
N ILE A 157 -0.79 5.70 1.03
CA ILE A 157 -1.36 6.16 2.28
C ILE A 157 -0.81 7.56 2.57
N ASN A 158 -1.72 8.52 2.72
CA ASN A 158 -1.37 9.88 3.10
C ASN A 158 -1.19 9.96 4.62
N LEU A 159 0.03 10.21 5.05
CA LEU A 159 0.41 10.31 6.45
C LEU A 159 0.54 11.76 6.94
N LYS A 160 0.17 12.75 6.11
CA LYS A 160 0.42 14.17 6.42
C LYS A 160 -0.11 14.60 7.78
N LYS A 161 -1.28 14.09 8.19
CA LYS A 161 -1.86 14.40 9.50
C LYS A 161 -1.07 13.86 10.70
N TYR A 162 -0.07 13.00 10.44
CA TYR A 162 0.81 12.40 11.44
C TYR A 162 2.24 13.00 11.40
N GLU A 163 2.44 14.14 10.72
CA GLU A 163 3.75 14.79 10.71
C GLU A 163 4.22 15.10 12.13
N GLY A 164 5.42 14.64 12.48
CA GLY A 164 5.98 14.67 13.81
C GLY A 164 5.75 13.41 14.65
N ASP A 165 4.75 12.62 14.32
CA ASP A 165 4.41 11.40 15.05
C ASP A 165 5.09 10.16 14.48
N ARG A 166 5.08 9.09 15.25
CA ARG A 166 5.53 7.76 14.82
C ARG A 166 4.40 6.98 14.20
N VAL A 167 4.72 6.27 13.11
CA VAL A 167 3.85 5.26 12.51
C VAL A 167 4.63 3.97 12.31
N THR A 168 3.91 2.86 12.29
CA THR A 168 4.47 1.53 12.04
C THR A 168 3.74 0.87 10.89
N LEU A 169 4.49 0.54 9.84
CA LEU A 169 4.09 -0.44 8.83
C LEU A 169 4.39 -1.83 9.38
N ARG A 170 3.39 -2.69 9.40
CA ARG A 170 3.53 -4.09 9.80
C ARG A 170 2.98 -4.99 8.70
N VAL A 171 3.73 -6.02 8.36
CA VAL A 171 3.34 -7.05 7.39
C VAL A 171 3.46 -8.40 8.08
N ARG A 172 2.40 -9.19 8.01
CA ARG A 172 2.33 -10.52 8.60
C ARG A 172 1.94 -11.55 7.55
N LEU A 173 2.53 -12.71 7.69
CA LEU A 173 2.19 -13.90 6.93
C LEU A 173 2.12 -15.09 7.86
N SER A 174 1.01 -15.82 7.77
CA SER A 174 0.81 -17.07 8.50
C SER A 174 0.53 -18.20 7.55
N ASP A 175 0.98 -19.39 7.93
CA ASP A 175 0.61 -20.66 7.30
C ASP A 175 -0.77 -21.11 7.78
N CYS A 176 -1.28 -22.21 7.24
CA CYS A 176 -2.50 -22.81 7.79
C CYS A 176 -2.24 -23.45 9.16
N CYS A 177 -3.28 -23.50 10.00
CA CYS A 177 -3.19 -24.02 11.37
C CYS A 177 -2.81 -25.52 11.48
N TYR A 178 -2.95 -26.28 10.38
CA TYR A 178 -2.63 -27.71 10.35
C TYR A 178 -1.25 -28.07 9.80
N SER A 179 -0.37 -27.06 9.65
CA SER A 179 0.98 -27.22 9.09
C SER A 179 1.02 -27.84 7.70
N ALA A 180 -0.05 -27.78 6.94
CA ALA A 180 -0.20 -28.45 5.66
C ALA A 180 0.02 -27.53 4.46
N HIS A 181 -0.29 -26.23 4.62
CA HIS A 181 -0.26 -25.26 3.51
C HIS A 181 0.54 -24.04 3.91
N GLY A 182 1.44 -23.64 3.02
CA GLY A 182 2.30 -22.48 3.19
C GLY A 182 1.74 -21.23 2.51
N GLY A 183 2.29 -20.10 2.90
CA GLY A 183 2.04 -18.83 2.25
C GLY A 183 3.20 -17.88 2.47
N TYR A 184 3.55 -17.12 1.45
CA TYR A 184 4.57 -16.08 1.54
C TYR A 184 4.22 -14.92 0.61
N GLY A 185 4.91 -13.81 0.81
CA GLY A 185 4.70 -12.64 -0.04
C GLY A 185 5.94 -11.80 -0.17
N TYR A 186 5.87 -10.90 -1.11
CA TYR A 186 6.89 -9.92 -1.40
C TYR A 186 6.38 -8.55 -1.06
N ILE A 187 7.23 -7.71 -0.47
CA ILE A 187 6.93 -6.32 -0.15
C ILE A 187 8.08 -5.41 -0.54
N ALA A 188 7.72 -4.23 -1.05
CA ALA A 188 8.60 -3.07 -1.13
C ALA A 188 7.81 -1.85 -0.65
N ALA A 189 8.47 -0.91 -0.03
CA ALA A 189 7.84 0.32 0.43
C ALA A 189 8.77 1.51 0.23
N LYS A 190 8.20 2.65 -0.10
CA LYS A 190 8.90 3.93 -0.16
C LYS A 190 8.08 5.03 0.50
N THR A 191 8.75 6.05 0.94
CA THR A 191 8.12 7.29 1.38
C THR A 191 8.56 8.44 0.51
N GLU A 192 7.66 9.39 0.29
CA GLU A 192 7.91 10.61 -0.48
C GLU A 192 7.07 11.75 0.10
N PRO A 193 7.33 13.02 -0.26
CA PRO A 193 6.49 14.13 0.16
C PRO A 193 5.07 14.02 -0.41
N ALA A 194 4.05 14.17 0.43
CA ALA A 194 2.67 14.37 -0.01
C ALA A 194 2.47 15.86 -0.36
N LYS A 195 2.87 16.24 -1.55
CA LYS A 195 2.80 17.63 -2.03
C LYS A 195 2.18 17.71 -3.42
N ILE A 196 1.56 18.86 -3.68
CA ILE A 196 1.18 19.26 -5.03
C ILE A 196 2.46 19.74 -5.73
N ASP A 197 2.74 19.21 -6.90
CA ASP A 197 3.85 19.65 -7.74
C ASP A 197 3.36 20.66 -8.79
N VAL A 198 4.07 21.77 -8.90
CA VAL A 198 3.78 22.82 -9.88
C VAL A 198 5.05 23.10 -10.66
N PRO A 199 5.28 22.39 -11.76
CA PRO A 199 6.57 22.41 -12.47
C PRO A 199 6.88 23.71 -13.21
N GLY A 200 6.11 24.76 -13.02
CA GLY A 200 6.34 26.09 -13.56
C GLY A 200 5.17 26.64 -14.37
N CYS A 201 5.34 27.80 -14.94
CA CYS A 201 4.31 28.45 -15.76
C CYS A 201 4.26 27.81 -17.16
N ALA A 202 3.15 27.22 -17.49
CA ALA A 202 2.89 26.74 -18.84
C ALA A 202 2.26 27.90 -19.65
N GLY A 203 3.09 28.78 -20.15
CA GLY A 203 2.64 29.98 -20.87
C GLY A 203 2.16 29.70 -22.29
N ASN A 204 1.11 28.92 -22.51
CA ASN A 204 0.50 28.77 -23.82
C ASN A 204 -1.03 29.05 -23.75
N GLY A 205 -1.45 30.09 -24.43
CA GLY A 205 -2.86 30.45 -24.54
C GLY A 205 -3.46 30.93 -23.23
N ASP A 206 -4.57 30.32 -22.82
CA ASP A 206 -5.30 30.64 -21.58
C ASP A 206 -4.75 29.94 -20.34
N THR A 207 -3.82 28.99 -20.50
CA THR A 207 -3.23 28.23 -19.39
C THR A 207 -2.19 29.07 -18.65
N VAL A 208 -2.39 29.27 -17.35
CA VAL A 208 -1.46 29.94 -16.44
C VAL A 208 -0.42 28.94 -15.89
N THR A 209 -0.89 27.80 -15.39
CA THR A 209 -0.05 26.73 -14.88
C THR A 209 -0.81 25.41 -14.81
N VAL A 210 -0.09 24.31 -14.60
CA VAL A 210 -0.66 23.00 -14.31
C VAL A 210 -0.14 22.56 -12.95
N ALA A 211 -1.04 22.11 -12.07
CA ALA A 211 -0.71 21.54 -10.78
C ALA A 211 -1.00 20.03 -10.80
N TYR A 212 -0.08 19.23 -10.26
CA TYR A 212 -0.20 17.78 -10.19
C TYR A 212 -0.32 17.33 -8.73
N ALA A 213 -1.36 16.57 -8.43
CA ALA A 213 -1.47 15.85 -7.18
C ALA A 213 -0.53 14.62 -7.18
N PRO A 214 -0.20 14.05 -6.02
CA PRO A 214 0.54 12.79 -5.97
C PRO A 214 -0.19 11.70 -6.74
N ALA A 215 0.47 11.06 -7.71
CA ALA A 215 -0.11 10.04 -8.58
C ALA A 215 -0.53 8.76 -7.86
N GLY A 216 -1.50 8.01 -8.42
CA GLY A 216 -1.86 6.65 -8.01
C GLY A 216 -2.88 6.57 -6.88
N PHE A 217 -3.72 7.55 -6.74
CA PHE A 217 -4.94 7.52 -5.92
C PHE A 217 -6.15 7.14 -6.78
N GLU A 218 -7.22 6.64 -6.14
CA GLU A 218 -8.45 6.25 -6.81
C GLU A 218 -9.30 7.45 -7.21
N GLU A 219 -9.34 8.48 -6.34
CA GLU A 219 -10.14 9.66 -6.56
C GLU A 219 -9.32 10.92 -6.29
N TYR A 220 -9.58 11.93 -7.08
CA TYR A 220 -9.08 13.29 -6.92
C TYR A 220 -10.26 14.25 -6.90
N LYS A 221 -10.15 15.32 -6.10
CA LYS A 221 -11.08 16.45 -6.14
C LYS A 221 -10.30 17.72 -5.89
N TRP A 222 -10.16 18.52 -6.93
CA TRP A 222 -9.59 19.85 -6.84
C TRP A 222 -10.64 20.89 -6.56
N PHE A 223 -10.33 21.84 -5.67
CA PHE A 223 -11.20 22.94 -5.29
C PHE A 223 -10.40 24.14 -4.85
N GLU A 224 -11.04 25.34 -4.93
CA GLU A 224 -10.46 26.59 -4.46
C GLU A 224 -10.60 26.71 -2.94
N ILE A 225 -9.59 27.26 -2.28
CA ILE A 225 -9.58 27.54 -0.84
C ILE A 225 -9.20 29.02 -0.61
N PRO A 226 -9.67 29.63 0.50
CA PRO A 226 -9.46 31.07 0.74
C PRO A 226 -8.00 31.43 1.06
N ASN A 227 -7.22 30.50 1.63
CA ASN A 227 -5.80 30.70 1.97
C ASN A 227 -5.11 29.37 2.26
N THR A 228 -3.79 29.37 2.49
CA THR A 228 -2.97 28.18 2.75
C THR A 228 -2.90 27.73 4.22
N PHE A 229 -3.53 28.46 5.14
CA PHE A 229 -3.43 28.23 6.58
C PHE A 229 -4.71 27.65 7.18
N LEU A 230 -5.38 26.79 6.46
CA LEU A 230 -6.58 26.12 6.94
C LEU A 230 -6.22 24.93 7.85
N SER A 231 -6.95 24.79 8.95
CA SER A 231 -6.95 23.57 9.75
C SER A 231 -7.58 22.41 8.98
N GLN A 232 -7.41 21.20 9.47
CA GLN A 232 -8.03 20.01 8.85
C GLN A 232 -9.55 20.09 8.79
N ASP A 233 -10.20 20.66 9.83
CA ASP A 233 -11.65 20.82 9.87
C ASP A 233 -12.12 21.88 8.86
N GLU A 234 -11.38 22.98 8.72
CA GLU A 234 -11.67 24.00 7.72
C GLU A 234 -11.48 23.49 6.30
N LEU A 235 -10.46 22.68 6.04
CA LEU A 235 -10.26 22.00 4.76
C LEU A 235 -11.40 21.02 4.44
N ALA A 236 -11.84 20.22 5.43
CA ALA A 236 -12.96 19.31 5.28
C ALA A 236 -14.27 20.06 4.98
N ASN A 237 -14.50 21.19 5.64
CA ASN A 237 -15.66 22.04 5.36
C ASN A 237 -15.59 22.69 3.97
N ALA A 238 -14.41 23.17 3.56
CA ALA A 238 -14.17 23.71 2.23
C ALA A 238 -14.42 22.63 1.16
N ASP A 239 -13.90 21.42 1.34
CA ASP A 239 -14.14 20.29 0.43
C ASP A 239 -15.64 19.97 0.30
N ALA A 240 -16.39 19.98 1.41
CA ALA A 240 -17.83 19.68 1.39
C ALA A 240 -18.66 20.70 0.62
N THR A 241 -18.25 21.96 0.59
CA THR A 241 -19.03 23.10 0.05
C THR A 241 -18.49 23.63 -1.28
N ALA A 242 -17.22 23.42 -1.60
CA ALA A 242 -16.59 23.98 -2.77
C ALA A 242 -17.01 23.30 -4.06
N THR A 243 -17.04 24.10 -5.14
CA THR A 243 -17.22 23.60 -6.50
C THR A 243 -16.00 22.76 -6.90
N THR A 244 -16.24 21.57 -7.46
CA THR A 244 -15.19 20.72 -8.01
C THR A 244 -14.65 21.37 -9.31
N LEU A 245 -13.34 21.59 -9.35
CA LEU A 245 -12.64 22.17 -10.50
C LEU A 245 -12.09 21.10 -11.44
N SER A 246 -11.57 19.99 -10.88
CA SER A 246 -11.09 18.82 -11.60
C SER A 246 -11.24 17.57 -10.74
N THR A 247 -11.43 16.41 -11.37
CA THR A 247 -11.39 15.08 -10.76
C THR A 247 -10.21 14.25 -11.24
N GLU A 248 -9.35 14.85 -12.04
CA GLU A 248 -8.14 14.23 -12.58
C GLU A 248 -6.95 14.43 -11.62
N GLU A 249 -5.87 13.73 -11.85
CA GLU A 249 -4.61 13.90 -11.13
C GLU A 249 -4.07 15.33 -11.28
N GLU A 250 -4.40 15.99 -12.38
CA GLU A 250 -3.96 17.34 -12.70
C GLU A 250 -5.07 18.39 -12.60
N LEU A 251 -4.69 19.61 -12.26
CA LEU A 251 -5.51 20.82 -12.38
C LEU A 251 -4.83 21.77 -13.34
N VAL A 252 -5.50 22.05 -14.46
CA VAL A 252 -5.10 23.12 -15.39
C VAL A 252 -5.70 24.43 -14.89
N VAL A 253 -4.86 25.34 -14.40
CA VAL A 253 -5.28 26.68 -13.97
C VAL A 253 -5.25 27.60 -15.18
N THR A 254 -6.38 28.27 -15.46
CA THR A 254 -6.55 29.17 -16.59
C THR A 254 -6.65 30.62 -16.15
N ASN A 255 -6.45 31.56 -17.09
CA ASN A 255 -6.69 32.99 -16.85
C ASN A 255 -8.14 33.26 -16.42
N THR A 256 -9.11 32.53 -16.96
CA THR A 256 -10.52 32.63 -16.56
C THR A 256 -10.71 32.25 -15.08
N MET A 257 -10.01 31.21 -14.60
CA MET A 257 -10.04 30.82 -13.19
C MET A 257 -9.38 31.86 -12.28
N MET A 258 -8.32 32.49 -12.75
CA MET A 258 -7.66 33.58 -12.01
C MET A 258 -8.51 34.86 -11.94
N GLY A 259 -9.27 35.16 -12.95
CA GLY A 259 -10.04 36.41 -13.04
C GLY A 259 -9.11 37.61 -12.93
N ASN A 260 -9.47 38.54 -12.02
CA ASN A 260 -8.64 39.73 -11.74
C ASN A 260 -7.73 39.55 -10.48
N GLU A 261 -7.68 38.36 -9.92
CA GLU A 261 -6.87 38.10 -8.71
C GLU A 261 -5.43 37.78 -9.07
N SER A 262 -4.50 38.32 -8.30
CA SER A 262 -3.07 38.04 -8.47
C SER A 262 -2.62 36.74 -7.79
N VAL A 263 -3.42 36.22 -6.86
CA VAL A 263 -3.13 35.01 -6.08
C VAL A 263 -4.42 34.24 -5.84
N LYS A 264 -4.39 32.94 -6.11
CA LYS A 264 -5.44 32.00 -5.72
C LYS A 264 -4.83 30.75 -5.09
N TYR A 265 -5.58 30.13 -4.21
CA TYR A 265 -5.14 28.92 -3.51
C TYR A 265 -6.06 27.75 -3.88
N TYR A 266 -5.44 26.61 -4.10
CA TYR A 266 -6.12 25.38 -4.49
C TYR A 266 -5.70 24.24 -3.57
N ALA A 267 -6.63 23.34 -3.31
CA ALA A 267 -6.39 22.08 -2.63
C ALA A 267 -6.85 20.92 -3.49
N CYS A 268 -6.24 19.76 -3.29
CA CYS A 268 -6.69 18.52 -3.88
C CYS A 268 -6.97 17.50 -2.76
N ARG A 269 -8.22 17.08 -2.66
CA ARG A 269 -8.54 15.89 -1.88
C ARG A 269 -8.17 14.65 -2.70
N ILE A 270 -7.44 13.75 -2.09
CA ILE A 270 -7.05 12.47 -2.67
C ILE A 270 -7.64 11.34 -1.84
N LYS A 271 -8.11 10.28 -2.48
CA LYS A 271 -8.60 9.07 -1.84
C LYS A 271 -7.79 7.88 -2.31
N ALA A 272 -7.22 7.14 -1.37
CA ALA A 272 -6.50 5.92 -1.68
C ALA A 272 -7.45 4.88 -2.28
N ALA A 273 -6.96 4.12 -3.26
CA ALA A 273 -7.65 2.94 -3.71
C ALA A 273 -7.81 1.97 -2.51
N ALA A 274 -8.99 1.38 -2.38
CA ALA A 274 -9.15 0.28 -1.46
C ALA A 274 -8.12 -0.80 -1.83
N MET A 275 -7.44 -1.37 -0.85
CA MET A 275 -6.41 -2.39 -1.11
C MET A 275 -6.96 -3.63 -1.81
N TYR A 276 -8.29 -3.75 -1.93
CA TYR A 276 -8.94 -4.76 -2.78
C TYR A 276 -10.39 -4.42 -3.10
N PRO A 277 -10.90 -4.87 -4.25
CA PRO A 277 -12.33 -4.91 -4.45
C PRO A 277 -12.92 -5.78 -3.34
N THR A 278 -13.78 -5.17 -2.53
CA THR A 278 -14.62 -5.89 -1.57
C THR A 278 -15.25 -7.07 -2.29
N TRP A 279 -14.97 -8.27 -1.84
CA TRP A 279 -15.78 -9.42 -2.19
C TRP A 279 -17.22 -9.07 -1.90
N GLY A 280 -18.06 -9.06 -2.92
CA GLY A 280 -19.49 -8.84 -2.75
C GLY A 280 -20.01 -9.81 -1.69
N THR A 281 -20.60 -9.25 -0.66
CA THR A 281 -21.36 -9.96 0.36
C THR A 281 -22.49 -10.76 -0.25
#